data_dd9d8f639c24662f8e8ebe2a3547f2e8
#
_entry.id   dd9d8f639c24662f8e8ebe2a3547f2e8
#
_cell.length_a   1.000
_cell.length_b   1.000
_cell.length_c   1.000
_cell.angle_alpha   90.00
_cell.angle_beta   90.00
_cell.angle_gamma   90.00
#
_symmetry.space_group_name_H-M   'P 1'
#
loop_
_entity.id
_entity.type
_entity.pdbx_description
1 polymer ?
#
loop_
_entity_poly.entity_id
_entity_poly.type
_entity_poly.pdbx_seq_one_letter_code
_entity_poly.pdbx_strand_id
1 'polypeptide(L)'
;GTFEGKTLGSPIAVLVRNKDHRPEAYSEMSEKYRPSHADYTYDAKFGTRNWQGGGRSSARETIGRVAAAAVAKKVIKHFYPNLEALAWVKSIQNIEASIDPLKVTAEVIESNVVRTGDPKTANTMVNRIKEIRSEGNSIGGVIEGVIRGCPPGLGEPVFDRLEADLAKAMLSIPATKGFEVGSGFSGTTLTGADHNDHFYMEGEKVRTHTNHSGGVQGGISNGEPILFRVAFKPTATIMSAQPTVSKDHQDTELKGRGRHDACVLPRAVPIVEAMTNLILCDHLLRHRALCES
;
A
#
# COMPACT_ATOMS: atom_id res chain seq x y z
N GLY A 1 -5.51 -10.27 -24.93
CA GLY A 1 -6.49 -9.23 -24.58
C GLY A 1 -6.24 -7.89 -25.29
N THR A 2 -5.14 -7.82 -26.09
CA THR A 2 -4.80 -6.60 -26.85
C THR A 2 -4.41 -6.97 -28.29
N PHE A 3 -4.72 -6.09 -29.23
CA PHE A 3 -4.33 -6.19 -30.63
C PHE A 3 -4.02 -4.79 -31.18
N GLU A 4 -2.88 -4.62 -31.85
CA GLU A 4 -2.43 -3.34 -32.42
C GLU A 4 -2.49 -2.16 -31.42
N GLY A 5 -2.09 -2.40 -30.17
CA GLY A 5 -2.07 -1.39 -29.12
C GLY A 5 -3.43 -1.02 -28.53
N LYS A 6 -4.51 -1.71 -28.90
CA LYS A 6 -5.87 -1.52 -28.37
C LYS A 6 -6.33 -2.71 -27.56
N THR A 7 -7.21 -2.48 -26.58
CA THR A 7 -7.90 -3.54 -25.85
C THR A 7 -9.06 -4.11 -26.70
N LEU A 8 -9.30 -5.42 -26.55
CA LEU A 8 -10.35 -6.12 -27.33
C LEU A 8 -11.66 -6.31 -26.55
N GLY A 9 -11.76 -5.77 -25.33
CA GLY A 9 -12.89 -6.02 -24.43
C GLY A 9 -12.86 -7.37 -23.73
N SER A 10 -11.88 -8.22 -24.05
CA SER A 10 -11.60 -9.48 -23.34
C SER A 10 -10.64 -9.26 -22.16
N PRO A 11 -10.51 -10.22 -21.22
CA PRO A 11 -9.52 -10.14 -20.15
C PRO A 11 -8.10 -9.92 -20.67
N ILE A 12 -7.36 -9.02 -20.00
CA ILE A 12 -5.98 -8.70 -20.34
C ILE A 12 -5.05 -9.51 -19.46
N ALA A 13 -4.17 -10.33 -20.04
CA ALA A 13 -3.13 -11.05 -19.33
C ALA A 13 -1.81 -10.28 -19.39
N VAL A 14 -1.18 -10.09 -18.23
CA VAL A 14 0.15 -9.48 -18.12
C VAL A 14 1.09 -10.51 -17.47
N LEU A 15 2.19 -10.82 -18.15
CA LEU A 15 3.19 -11.76 -17.67
C LEU A 15 4.56 -11.10 -17.60
N VAL A 16 5.17 -11.14 -16.40
CA VAL A 16 6.56 -10.71 -16.18
C VAL A 16 7.37 -11.91 -15.68
N ARG A 17 8.35 -12.33 -16.49
CA ARG A 17 9.25 -13.43 -16.13
C ARG A 17 10.34 -12.97 -15.18
N ASN A 18 10.58 -13.72 -14.09
CA ASN A 18 11.69 -13.47 -13.18
C ASN A 18 13.01 -13.91 -13.83
N LYS A 19 13.91 -12.97 -14.10
CA LYS A 19 15.24 -13.21 -14.72
C LYS A 19 16.40 -13.27 -13.72
N ASP A 20 16.20 -12.84 -12.46
CA ASP A 20 17.24 -12.78 -11.41
C ASP A 20 16.83 -13.66 -10.20
N HIS A 21 16.48 -14.92 -10.48
CA HIS A 21 16.14 -15.89 -9.47
C HIS A 21 17.42 -16.57 -8.94
N ARG A 22 17.64 -16.55 -7.62
CA ARG A 22 18.81 -17.11 -6.93
C ARG A 22 18.36 -18.04 -5.80
N PRO A 23 17.95 -19.27 -6.09
CA PRO A 23 17.39 -20.19 -5.11
C PRO A 23 18.37 -20.57 -4.01
N GLU A 24 19.69 -20.62 -4.30
CA GLU A 24 20.73 -21.02 -3.34
C GLU A 24 20.77 -20.09 -2.11
N ALA A 25 20.40 -18.82 -2.27
CA ALA A 25 20.35 -17.85 -1.16
C ALA A 25 19.28 -18.19 -0.11
N TYR A 26 18.39 -19.14 -0.41
CA TYR A 26 17.26 -19.53 0.45
C TYR A 26 17.38 -20.97 0.98
N SER A 27 18.50 -21.67 0.76
CA SER A 27 18.66 -23.09 1.12
C SER A 27 18.43 -23.35 2.61
N GLU A 28 18.95 -22.51 3.51
CA GLU A 28 18.74 -22.66 4.95
C GLU A 28 17.26 -22.47 5.34
N MET A 29 16.51 -21.68 4.58
CA MET A 29 15.09 -21.42 4.79
C MET A 29 14.21 -22.60 4.33
N SER A 30 14.78 -23.63 3.68
CA SER A 30 14.07 -24.86 3.38
C SER A 30 13.74 -25.63 4.66
N GLU A 31 14.61 -25.58 5.65
CA GLU A 31 14.53 -26.37 6.88
C GLU A 31 14.11 -25.56 8.13
N LYS A 32 14.18 -24.23 8.08
CA LYS A 32 13.88 -23.34 9.20
C LYS A 32 12.81 -22.32 8.85
N TYR A 33 12.07 -21.88 9.85
CA TYR A 33 11.06 -20.85 9.70
C TYR A 33 11.63 -19.47 10.01
N ARG A 34 11.49 -18.51 9.10
CA ARG A 34 11.86 -17.12 9.38
C ARG A 34 10.88 -16.51 10.39
N PRO A 35 11.35 -15.94 11.50
CA PRO A 35 10.50 -15.22 12.44
C PRO A 35 9.65 -14.16 11.74
N SER A 36 8.37 -14.08 12.06
CA SER A 36 7.40 -13.12 11.47
C SER A 36 7.23 -13.18 9.95
N HIS A 37 7.72 -14.23 9.29
CA HIS A 37 7.48 -14.51 7.87
C HIS A 37 6.37 -15.56 7.70
N ALA A 38 5.87 -15.73 6.48
CA ALA A 38 4.80 -16.66 6.16
C ALA A 38 5.23 -18.15 6.10
N ASP A 39 6.48 -18.48 6.42
CA ASP A 39 7.02 -19.83 6.23
C ASP A 39 6.21 -20.90 7.00
N TYR A 40 6.05 -20.71 8.30
CA TYR A 40 5.29 -21.62 9.16
C TYR A 40 3.81 -21.69 8.75
N THR A 41 3.19 -20.55 8.53
CA THR A 41 1.75 -20.48 8.23
C THR A 41 1.39 -21.13 6.90
N TYR A 42 2.29 -21.07 5.91
CA TYR A 42 2.10 -21.77 4.63
C TYR A 42 2.25 -23.29 4.79
N ASP A 43 3.26 -23.76 5.51
CA ASP A 43 3.40 -25.20 5.79
C ASP A 43 2.22 -25.72 6.63
N ALA A 44 1.81 -25.00 7.66
CA ALA A 44 0.64 -25.37 8.49
C ALA A 44 -0.68 -25.43 7.70
N LYS A 45 -0.86 -24.55 6.72
CA LYS A 45 -2.10 -24.48 5.92
C LYS A 45 -2.09 -25.45 4.74
N PHE A 46 -0.97 -25.50 4.01
CA PHE A 46 -0.89 -26.20 2.71
C PHE A 46 -0.04 -27.47 2.74
N GLY A 47 0.63 -27.77 3.86
CA GLY A 47 1.57 -28.90 3.99
C GLY A 47 2.88 -28.71 3.24
N THR A 48 3.02 -27.64 2.47
CA THR A 48 4.22 -27.33 1.67
C THR A 48 4.30 -25.84 1.36
N ARG A 49 5.51 -25.34 1.14
CA ARG A 49 5.74 -23.98 0.70
C ARG A 49 6.84 -23.88 -0.36
N ASN A 50 6.81 -22.84 -1.15
CA ASN A 50 7.92 -22.49 -2.02
C ASN A 50 8.96 -21.68 -1.23
N TRP A 51 10.01 -22.32 -0.75
CA TRP A 51 11.11 -21.69 -0.02
C TRP A 51 12.09 -20.97 -0.95
N GLN A 52 12.12 -21.28 -2.23
CA GLN A 52 13.03 -20.72 -3.25
C GLN A 52 12.69 -19.28 -3.66
N GLY A 53 12.54 -18.38 -2.70
CA GLY A 53 12.19 -16.99 -2.95
C GLY A 53 10.75 -16.61 -2.59
N GLY A 54 10.07 -17.47 -1.82
CA GLY A 54 8.83 -17.17 -1.11
C GLY A 54 7.53 -17.31 -1.89
N GLY A 55 7.55 -17.66 -3.17
CA GLY A 55 6.32 -17.89 -3.95
C GLY A 55 5.32 -16.73 -3.83
N ARG A 56 4.05 -17.05 -3.52
CA ARG A 56 2.97 -16.07 -3.31
C ARG A 56 3.11 -15.24 -2.02
N SER A 57 3.93 -15.67 -1.06
CA SER A 57 4.23 -14.87 0.14
C SER A 57 5.30 -13.80 -0.08
N SER A 58 5.94 -13.79 -1.26
CA SER A 58 6.96 -12.82 -1.63
C SER A 58 6.35 -11.52 -2.15
N ALA A 59 6.96 -10.40 -1.81
CA ALA A 59 6.60 -9.09 -2.38
C ALA A 59 6.74 -9.02 -3.92
N ARG A 60 7.43 -9.97 -4.54
CA ARG A 60 7.54 -10.06 -6.02
C ARG A 60 6.20 -10.22 -6.72
N GLU A 61 5.21 -10.85 -6.07
CA GLU A 61 3.87 -11.01 -6.64
C GLU A 61 3.18 -9.66 -6.91
N THR A 62 3.58 -8.60 -6.21
CA THR A 62 2.98 -7.26 -6.36
C THR A 62 3.25 -6.62 -7.72
N ILE A 63 4.22 -7.13 -8.50
CA ILE A 63 4.45 -6.66 -9.87
C ILE A 63 3.21 -6.80 -10.76
N GLY A 64 2.42 -7.87 -10.55
CA GLY A 64 1.15 -8.08 -11.26
C GLY A 64 0.13 -7.00 -10.91
N ARG A 65 0.08 -6.57 -9.64
CA ARG A 65 -0.80 -5.50 -9.17
C ARG A 65 -0.43 -4.15 -9.78
N VAL A 66 0.86 -3.82 -9.79
CA VAL A 66 1.37 -2.57 -10.38
C VAL A 66 1.11 -2.52 -11.89
N ALA A 67 1.34 -3.63 -12.58
CA ALA A 67 1.10 -3.73 -14.01
C ALA A 67 -0.40 -3.58 -14.35
N ALA A 68 -1.29 -4.23 -13.61
CA ALA A 68 -2.73 -4.10 -13.78
C ALA A 68 -3.23 -2.67 -13.48
N ALA A 69 -2.67 -2.05 -12.43
CA ALA A 69 -3.02 -0.68 -12.06
C ALA A 69 -2.62 0.36 -13.13
N ALA A 70 -1.60 0.10 -13.93
CA ALA A 70 -1.26 0.97 -15.06
C ALA A 70 -2.39 1.02 -16.11
N VAL A 71 -3.11 -0.08 -16.30
CA VAL A 71 -4.32 -0.13 -17.15
C VAL A 71 -5.47 0.58 -16.44
N ALA A 72 -5.72 0.25 -15.16
CA ALA A 72 -6.79 0.88 -14.36
C ALA A 72 -6.65 2.41 -14.33
N LYS A 73 -5.44 2.94 -14.16
CA LYS A 73 -5.17 4.38 -14.19
C LYS A 73 -5.56 5.04 -15.52
N LYS A 74 -5.38 4.34 -16.66
CA LYS A 74 -5.82 4.84 -17.97
C LYS A 74 -7.34 4.88 -18.08
N VAL A 75 -8.04 3.88 -17.55
CA VAL A 75 -9.51 3.85 -17.51
C VAL A 75 -10.04 5.00 -16.65
N ILE A 76 -9.49 5.17 -15.44
CA ILE A 76 -9.86 6.27 -14.56
C ILE A 76 -9.68 7.62 -15.26
N LYS A 77 -8.49 7.86 -15.83
CA LYS A 77 -8.19 9.13 -16.50
C LYS A 77 -9.06 9.42 -17.73
N HIS A 78 -9.61 8.39 -18.35
CA HIS A 78 -10.54 8.56 -19.47
C HIS A 78 -11.88 9.16 -19.00
N PHE A 79 -12.41 8.72 -17.86
CA PHE A 79 -13.70 9.19 -17.34
C PHE A 79 -13.56 10.40 -16.40
N TYR A 80 -12.49 10.41 -15.58
CA TYR A 80 -12.22 11.45 -14.57
C TYR A 80 -10.78 11.96 -14.72
N PRO A 81 -10.53 12.89 -15.67
CA PRO A 81 -9.15 13.39 -15.95
C PRO A 81 -8.46 14.01 -14.75
N ASN A 82 -9.23 14.60 -13.83
CA ASN A 82 -8.73 15.28 -12.63
C ASN A 82 -8.58 14.36 -11.42
N LEU A 83 -9.04 13.11 -11.50
CA LEU A 83 -8.84 12.15 -10.41
C LEU A 83 -7.38 11.72 -10.38
N GLU A 84 -6.75 11.88 -9.24
CA GLU A 84 -5.35 11.55 -9.01
C GLU A 84 -5.20 10.82 -7.67
N ALA A 85 -4.47 9.71 -7.68
CA ALA A 85 -4.07 9.00 -6.48
C ALA A 85 -2.54 9.06 -6.36
N LEU A 86 -2.06 9.59 -5.24
CA LEU A 86 -0.65 9.68 -4.89
C LEU A 86 -0.42 9.02 -3.53
N ALA A 87 0.79 8.48 -3.33
CA ALA A 87 1.24 8.01 -2.03
C ALA A 87 2.71 8.39 -1.81
N TRP A 88 3.10 8.50 -0.56
CA TRP A 88 4.46 8.87 -0.14
C TRP A 88 4.81 8.27 1.20
N VAL A 89 6.10 8.19 1.49
CA VAL A 89 6.57 7.82 2.81
C VAL A 89 6.31 8.98 3.78
N LYS A 90 5.38 8.77 4.69
CA LYS A 90 5.02 9.72 5.75
C LYS A 90 5.99 9.66 6.91
N SER A 91 6.34 8.45 7.34
CA SER A 91 7.35 8.28 8.39
C SER A 91 8.19 7.04 8.20
N ILE A 92 9.40 7.09 8.72
CA ILE A 92 10.29 5.95 8.91
C ILE A 92 10.64 5.91 10.39
N GLN A 93 10.20 4.85 11.08
CA GLN A 93 10.26 4.76 12.53
C GLN A 93 9.60 6.00 13.18
N ASN A 94 10.34 6.80 13.93
CA ASN A 94 9.89 8.04 14.58
C ASN A 94 10.26 9.32 13.80
N ILE A 95 10.83 9.20 12.62
CA ILE A 95 11.15 10.34 11.75
C ILE A 95 9.95 10.59 10.85
N GLU A 96 9.23 11.67 11.09
CA GLU A 96 8.00 12.01 10.38
C GLU A 96 8.22 13.22 9.47
N ALA A 97 7.71 13.14 8.25
CA ALA A 97 7.71 14.21 7.26
C ALA A 97 6.48 15.12 7.41
N SER A 98 6.68 16.41 7.24
CA SER A 98 5.59 17.40 7.21
C SER A 98 5.17 17.66 5.76
N ILE A 99 4.02 17.12 5.35
CA ILE A 99 3.56 17.14 3.97
C ILE A 99 2.13 17.65 3.94
N ASP A 100 1.85 18.61 3.07
CA ASP A 100 0.49 19.02 2.76
C ASP A 100 -0.07 18.08 1.68
N PRO A 101 -1.04 17.21 2.01
CA PRO A 101 -1.58 16.23 1.07
C PRO A 101 -2.35 16.85 -0.10
N LEU A 102 -2.72 18.13 0.00
CA LEU A 102 -3.40 18.82 -1.09
C LEU A 102 -2.45 19.45 -2.11
N LYS A 103 -1.17 19.63 -1.75
CA LYS A 103 -0.17 20.32 -2.59
C LYS A 103 0.97 19.44 -3.07
N VAL A 104 1.21 18.30 -2.41
CA VAL A 104 2.29 17.41 -2.81
C VAL A 104 2.08 16.92 -4.25
N THR A 105 3.17 16.79 -5.01
CA THR A 105 3.14 16.33 -6.41
C THR A 105 3.98 15.08 -6.60
N ALA A 106 3.69 14.34 -7.66
CA ALA A 106 4.45 13.14 -8.02
C ALA A 106 5.95 13.46 -8.24
N GLU A 107 6.27 14.63 -8.83
CA GLU A 107 7.63 15.07 -9.08
C GLU A 107 8.40 15.25 -7.77
N VAL A 108 7.77 15.83 -6.75
CA VAL A 108 8.40 16.01 -5.42
C VAL A 108 8.61 14.67 -4.74
N ILE A 109 7.64 13.77 -4.79
CA ILE A 109 7.73 12.43 -4.21
C ILE A 109 8.88 11.64 -4.89
N GLU A 110 8.94 11.62 -6.19
CA GLU A 110 9.96 10.88 -6.96
C GLU A 110 11.34 11.57 -6.99
N SER A 111 11.46 12.81 -6.49
CA SER A 111 12.73 13.56 -6.47
C SER A 111 13.77 12.97 -5.51
N ASN A 112 13.38 12.05 -4.63
CA ASN A 112 14.28 11.44 -3.64
C ASN A 112 14.05 9.92 -3.52
N VAL A 113 15.09 9.20 -3.12
CA VAL A 113 15.09 7.72 -3.06
C VAL A 113 14.17 7.13 -2.00
N VAL A 114 13.75 7.93 -1.02
CA VAL A 114 12.81 7.50 0.04
C VAL A 114 11.37 7.64 -0.43
N ARG A 115 11.11 8.44 -1.47
CA ARG A 115 9.76 8.76 -1.94
C ARG A 115 8.91 9.45 -0.87
N THR A 116 9.48 10.41 -0.17
CA THR A 116 8.74 11.30 0.71
C THR A 116 8.43 12.61 0.00
N GLY A 117 7.29 13.24 0.33
CA GLY A 117 6.91 14.56 -0.17
C GLY A 117 7.61 15.73 0.54
N ASP A 118 8.54 15.43 1.46
CA ASP A 118 9.33 16.42 2.21
C ASP A 118 10.84 16.20 1.94
N PRO A 119 11.43 16.92 0.97
CA PRO A 119 12.85 16.77 0.65
C PRO A 119 13.79 17.12 1.82
N LYS A 120 13.37 17.93 2.79
CA LYS A 120 14.18 18.27 3.95
C LYS A 120 14.37 17.08 4.88
N THR A 121 13.30 16.30 5.09
CA THR A 121 13.32 15.11 5.94
C THR A 121 13.90 13.88 5.22
N ALA A 122 13.92 13.88 3.88
CA ALA A 122 14.39 12.76 3.07
C ALA A 122 15.80 12.28 3.47
N ASN A 123 16.75 13.19 3.63
CA ASN A 123 18.13 12.84 4.01
C ASN A 123 18.23 12.20 5.40
N THR A 124 17.46 12.67 6.36
CA THR A 124 17.40 12.09 7.71
C THR A 124 16.86 10.67 7.65
N MET A 125 15.79 10.42 6.88
CA MET A 125 15.23 9.09 6.64
C MET A 125 16.24 8.16 5.96
N VAL A 126 16.94 8.63 4.92
CA VAL A 126 17.99 7.87 4.23
C VAL A 126 19.10 7.46 5.17
N ASN A 127 19.57 8.39 6.01
CA ASN A 127 20.64 8.11 6.96
C ASN A 127 20.21 7.07 8.00
N ARG A 128 18.97 7.18 8.52
CA ARG A 128 18.45 6.19 9.46
C ARG A 128 18.33 4.79 8.84
N ILE A 129 17.89 4.69 7.60
CA ILE A 129 17.85 3.41 6.86
C ILE A 129 19.27 2.82 6.71
N LYS A 130 20.28 3.65 6.41
CA LYS A 130 21.66 3.21 6.28
C LYS A 130 22.23 2.70 7.61
N GLU A 131 21.97 3.39 8.72
CA GLU A 131 22.35 2.96 10.06
C GLU A 131 21.78 1.57 10.37
N ILE A 132 20.47 1.41 10.25
CA ILE A 132 19.78 0.13 10.49
C ILE A 132 20.31 -0.98 9.58
N ARG A 133 20.61 -0.66 8.33
CA ARG A 133 21.22 -1.61 7.41
C ARG A 133 22.61 -2.04 7.87
N SER A 134 23.42 -1.12 8.37
CA SER A 134 24.77 -1.43 8.89
C SER A 134 24.73 -2.31 10.15
N GLU A 135 23.66 -2.21 10.94
CA GLU A 135 23.38 -3.07 12.09
C GLU A 135 22.85 -4.47 11.68
N GLY A 136 22.64 -4.71 10.39
CA GLY A 136 22.03 -5.94 9.89
C GLY A 136 20.55 -6.10 10.25
N ASN A 137 19.85 -5.00 10.49
CA ASN A 137 18.47 -4.94 10.98
C ASN A 137 17.53 -4.35 9.94
N SER A 138 16.25 -4.21 10.28
CA SER A 138 15.21 -3.62 9.44
C SER A 138 14.30 -2.67 10.22
N ILE A 139 13.66 -1.74 9.52
CA ILE A 139 12.76 -0.77 10.14
C ILE A 139 11.51 -0.60 9.28
N GLY A 140 10.39 -0.28 9.95
CA GLY A 140 9.09 0.01 9.36
C GLY A 140 8.77 1.50 9.36
N GLY A 141 7.53 1.81 9.10
CA GLY A 141 7.00 3.18 9.09
C GLY A 141 5.61 3.25 8.50
N VAL A 142 5.23 4.44 8.05
CA VAL A 142 3.90 4.74 7.52
C VAL A 142 4.00 5.29 6.10
N ILE A 143 3.16 4.78 5.22
CA ILE A 143 2.85 5.39 3.93
C ILE A 143 1.52 6.12 4.06
N GLU A 144 1.47 7.37 3.66
CA GLU A 144 0.25 8.17 3.54
C GLU A 144 -0.13 8.29 2.07
N GLY A 145 -1.42 8.29 1.79
CA GLY A 145 -1.96 8.45 0.45
C GLY A 145 -3.09 9.45 0.40
N VAL A 146 -3.24 10.06 -0.76
CA VAL A 146 -4.34 10.97 -1.09
C VAL A 146 -4.97 10.60 -2.42
N ILE A 147 -6.30 10.66 -2.48
CA ILE A 147 -7.05 10.63 -3.72
C ILE A 147 -7.70 12.00 -3.88
N ARG A 148 -7.32 12.73 -4.92
CA ARG A 148 -7.85 14.05 -5.26
C ARG A 148 -8.77 13.96 -6.48
N GLY A 149 -9.76 14.83 -6.54
CA GLY A 149 -10.70 14.87 -7.67
C GLY A 149 -11.62 13.65 -7.79
N CYS A 150 -11.78 12.90 -6.70
CA CYS A 150 -12.74 11.81 -6.61
C CYS A 150 -14.17 12.39 -6.64
N PRO A 151 -15.07 11.95 -7.54
CA PRO A 151 -16.44 12.39 -7.51
C PRO A 151 -17.17 11.87 -6.27
N PRO A 152 -18.22 12.51 -5.79
CA PRO A 152 -19.14 11.89 -4.85
C PRO A 152 -19.82 10.67 -5.49
N GLY A 153 -20.12 9.63 -4.69
CA GLY A 153 -20.92 8.49 -5.12
C GLY A 153 -20.16 7.18 -5.35
N LEU A 154 -18.82 7.13 -5.20
CA LEU A 154 -18.08 5.88 -5.29
C LEU A 154 -18.10 5.12 -3.97
N GLY A 155 -18.50 3.86 -3.99
CA GLY A 155 -18.65 2.98 -2.84
C GLY A 155 -20.03 2.35 -2.78
N GLU A 156 -20.12 1.13 -2.26
CA GLU A 156 -21.35 0.35 -2.17
C GLU A 156 -21.68 -0.04 -0.74
N PRO A 157 -22.86 0.29 -0.21
CA PRO A 157 -23.32 -0.32 1.03
C PRO A 157 -23.66 -1.81 0.77
N VAL A 158 -23.55 -2.71 1.72
CA VAL A 158 -23.13 -2.55 3.11
C VAL A 158 -21.68 -2.96 3.29
N PHE A 159 -21.20 -3.99 2.54
CA PHE A 159 -19.88 -4.61 2.74
C PHE A 159 -18.80 -4.03 1.82
N ASP A 160 -19.17 -3.57 0.63
CA ASP A 160 -18.25 -3.02 -0.37
C ASP A 160 -18.12 -1.48 -0.24
N ARG A 161 -18.05 -0.99 1.00
CA ARG A 161 -17.75 0.41 1.29
C ARG A 161 -16.39 0.76 0.72
N LEU A 162 -16.25 1.96 0.18
CA LEU A 162 -14.99 2.39 -0.44
C LEU A 162 -13.78 2.28 0.51
N GLU A 163 -13.93 2.74 1.77
CA GLU A 163 -12.87 2.62 2.77
C GLU A 163 -12.61 1.15 3.18
N ALA A 164 -13.62 0.29 3.16
CA ALA A 164 -13.46 -1.13 3.48
C ALA A 164 -12.66 -1.86 2.38
N ASP A 165 -12.96 -1.59 1.10
CA ASP A 165 -12.22 -2.16 -0.02
C ASP A 165 -10.80 -1.59 -0.12
N LEU A 166 -10.61 -0.29 0.16
CA LEU A 166 -9.27 0.29 0.29
C LEU A 166 -8.49 -0.39 1.42
N ALA A 167 -9.09 -0.59 2.60
CA ALA A 167 -8.45 -1.28 3.72
C ALA A 167 -8.06 -2.72 3.36
N LYS A 168 -8.97 -3.48 2.74
CA LYS A 168 -8.73 -4.85 2.25
C LYS A 168 -7.57 -4.89 1.25
N ALA A 169 -7.57 -3.95 0.30
CA ALA A 169 -6.50 -3.83 -0.69
C ALA A 169 -5.16 -3.55 -0.03
N MET A 170 -5.08 -2.57 0.87
CA MET A 170 -3.85 -2.19 1.58
C MET A 170 -3.34 -3.29 2.50
N LEU A 171 -4.23 -3.93 3.29
CA LEU A 171 -3.85 -5.04 4.17
C LEU A 171 -3.49 -6.32 3.42
N SER A 172 -3.79 -6.42 2.13
CA SER A 172 -3.32 -7.50 1.25
C SER A 172 -1.87 -7.32 0.77
N ILE A 173 -1.28 -6.13 0.95
CA ILE A 173 0.12 -5.87 0.60
C ILE A 173 1.03 -6.55 1.64
N PRO A 174 2.10 -7.25 1.24
CA PRO A 174 3.05 -7.82 2.20
C PRO A 174 3.63 -6.77 3.16
N ALA A 175 3.80 -7.15 4.43
CA ALA A 175 4.31 -6.36 5.54
C ALA A 175 3.35 -5.28 6.10
N THR A 176 2.16 -5.09 5.56
CA THR A 176 1.17 -4.17 6.15
C THR A 176 0.58 -4.71 7.44
N LYS A 177 0.27 -3.82 8.39
CA LYS A 177 -0.28 -4.14 9.72
C LYS A 177 -1.36 -3.19 10.21
N GLY A 178 -1.60 -2.09 9.50
CA GLY A 178 -2.64 -1.14 9.86
C GLY A 178 -3.07 -0.31 8.67
N PHE A 179 -4.32 0.15 8.74
CA PHE A 179 -4.93 1.07 7.80
C PHE A 179 -5.83 2.02 8.58
N GLU A 180 -5.82 3.29 8.22
CA GLU A 180 -6.78 4.26 8.72
C GLU A 180 -7.13 5.28 7.63
N VAL A 181 -8.33 5.84 7.72
CA VAL A 181 -8.86 6.85 6.80
C VAL A 181 -9.24 8.11 7.58
N GLY A 182 -9.00 9.27 7.00
CA GLY A 182 -9.28 10.56 7.62
C GLY A 182 -8.57 10.73 8.96
N SER A 183 -9.31 11.11 10.00
CA SER A 183 -8.81 11.24 11.37
C SER A 183 -8.34 9.93 11.98
N GLY A 184 -8.82 8.78 11.47
CA GLY A 184 -8.41 7.46 11.93
C GLY A 184 -8.51 7.29 13.44
N PHE A 185 -7.47 6.72 14.06
CA PHE A 185 -7.43 6.53 15.51
C PHE A 185 -7.45 7.84 16.31
N SER A 186 -6.91 8.93 15.77
CA SER A 186 -6.91 10.23 16.48
C SER A 186 -8.32 10.80 16.63
N GLY A 187 -9.25 10.49 15.73
CA GLY A 187 -10.66 10.89 15.82
C GLY A 187 -11.38 10.34 17.05
N THR A 188 -10.90 9.22 17.62
CA THR A 188 -11.51 8.61 18.82
C THR A 188 -11.42 9.47 20.09
N THR A 189 -10.54 10.46 20.10
CA THR A 189 -10.36 11.40 21.20
C THR A 189 -11.20 12.68 21.07
N LEU A 190 -11.90 12.85 19.93
CA LEU A 190 -12.75 14.00 19.66
C LEU A 190 -14.19 13.74 20.10
N THR A 191 -14.92 14.80 20.41
CA THR A 191 -16.37 14.73 20.56
C THR A 191 -17.04 14.70 19.18
N GLY A 192 -18.31 14.30 19.10
CA GLY A 192 -19.05 14.36 17.84
C GLY A 192 -19.12 15.78 17.25
N ALA A 193 -19.25 16.81 18.11
CA ALA A 193 -19.26 18.21 17.69
C ALA A 193 -17.92 18.64 17.07
N ASP A 194 -16.81 18.17 17.62
CA ASP A 194 -15.46 18.51 17.12
C ASP A 194 -15.08 17.71 15.87
N HIS A 195 -15.63 16.50 15.73
CA HIS A 195 -15.34 15.58 14.63
C HIS A 195 -16.21 15.80 13.40
N ASN A 196 -17.45 16.29 13.56
CA ASN A 196 -18.39 16.41 12.45
C ASN A 196 -17.91 17.39 11.37
N ASP A 197 -17.84 16.92 10.14
CA ASP A 197 -17.52 17.70 8.95
C ASP A 197 -18.75 18.46 8.49
N HIS A 198 -18.91 19.74 8.92
CA HIS A 198 -20.07 20.56 8.59
C HIS A 198 -20.11 20.88 7.10
N PHE A 199 -21.28 20.69 6.49
CA PHE A 199 -21.48 20.97 5.07
C PHE A 199 -21.65 22.45 4.77
N TYR A 200 -21.19 22.86 3.60
CA TYR A 200 -21.46 24.18 3.02
C TYR A 200 -21.56 24.07 1.51
N MET A 201 -22.10 25.13 0.85
CA MET A 201 -22.18 25.21 -0.59
C MET A 201 -21.01 26.01 -1.17
N GLU A 202 -20.24 25.41 -2.09
CA GLU A 202 -19.24 26.10 -2.91
C GLU A 202 -19.76 26.13 -4.37
N GLY A 203 -20.46 27.19 -4.73
CA GLY A 203 -21.22 27.23 -5.97
C GLY A 203 -22.33 26.17 -5.97
N GLU A 204 -22.29 25.26 -6.92
CA GLU A 204 -23.24 24.13 -7.01
C GLU A 204 -22.78 22.87 -6.27
N LYS A 205 -21.60 22.89 -5.66
CA LYS A 205 -21.02 21.72 -5.00
C LYS A 205 -21.24 21.75 -3.50
N VAL A 206 -21.63 20.61 -2.95
CA VAL A 206 -21.62 20.39 -1.50
C VAL A 206 -20.18 20.10 -1.10
N ARG A 207 -19.68 20.81 -0.09
CA ARG A 207 -18.33 20.66 0.47
C ARG A 207 -18.40 20.55 1.99
N THR A 208 -17.27 20.24 2.61
CA THR A 208 -17.14 20.21 4.07
C THR A 208 -16.06 21.16 4.56
N HIS A 209 -16.30 21.82 5.72
CA HIS A 209 -15.33 22.74 6.32
C HIS A 209 -14.09 22.03 6.84
N THR A 210 -14.25 20.83 7.35
CA THR A 210 -13.20 19.90 7.80
C THR A 210 -13.29 18.62 7.01
N ASN A 211 -12.32 17.73 7.16
CA ASN A 211 -12.33 16.45 6.48
C ASN A 211 -11.87 15.31 7.41
N HIS A 212 -12.44 15.25 8.60
CA HIS A 212 -12.16 14.21 9.59
C HIS A 212 -12.61 12.83 9.11
N SER A 213 -13.72 12.78 8.35
CA SER A 213 -14.21 11.56 7.68
C SER A 213 -13.28 11.06 6.56
N GLY A 214 -12.30 11.88 6.13
CA GLY A 214 -11.34 11.49 5.11
C GLY A 214 -11.94 11.27 3.73
N GLY A 215 -12.97 12.04 3.35
CA GLY A 215 -13.58 12.00 2.01
C GLY A 215 -14.59 10.87 1.79
N VAL A 216 -14.90 10.08 2.82
CA VAL A 216 -15.85 8.94 2.74
C VAL A 216 -16.85 9.03 3.89
N GLN A 217 -18.14 8.97 3.58
CA GLN A 217 -19.23 9.00 4.54
C GLN A 217 -20.25 7.92 4.18
N GLY A 218 -20.62 7.10 5.16
CA GLY A 218 -21.51 5.97 4.92
C GLY A 218 -20.97 4.89 3.96
N GLY A 219 -19.66 4.90 3.71
CA GLY A 219 -19.02 4.00 2.76
C GLY A 219 -18.89 4.55 1.34
N ILE A 220 -19.34 5.78 1.13
CA ILE A 220 -19.44 6.41 -0.19
C ILE A 220 -18.59 7.70 -0.21
N SER A 221 -17.88 7.95 -1.30
CA SER A 221 -17.11 9.19 -1.46
C SER A 221 -18.04 10.42 -1.48
N ASN A 222 -17.63 11.49 -0.81
CA ASN A 222 -18.41 12.72 -0.68
C ASN A 222 -17.91 13.89 -1.57
N GLY A 223 -16.86 13.66 -2.36
CA GLY A 223 -16.25 14.69 -3.22
C GLY A 223 -15.05 15.40 -2.61
N GLU A 224 -14.80 15.24 -1.31
CA GLU A 224 -13.59 15.71 -0.65
C GLU A 224 -12.38 14.78 -0.95
N PRO A 225 -11.15 15.27 -0.79
CA PRO A 225 -9.97 14.42 -0.91
C PRO A 225 -10.04 13.23 0.05
N ILE A 226 -9.76 12.02 -0.46
CA ILE A 226 -9.71 10.85 0.40
C ILE A 226 -8.29 10.71 0.93
N LEU A 227 -8.15 10.78 2.26
CA LEU A 227 -6.88 10.68 2.97
C LEU A 227 -6.81 9.36 3.73
N PHE A 228 -5.71 8.62 3.58
CA PHE A 228 -5.51 7.36 4.27
C PHE A 228 -4.05 7.11 4.62
N ARG A 229 -3.80 6.25 5.60
CA ARG A 229 -2.46 5.84 6.06
C ARG A 229 -2.36 4.34 6.15
N VAL A 230 -1.19 3.82 5.81
CA VAL A 230 -0.89 2.37 5.81
C VAL A 230 0.37 2.13 6.63
N ALA A 231 0.26 1.35 7.69
CA ALA A 231 1.38 0.98 8.53
C ALA A 231 2.10 -0.26 8.01
N PHE A 232 3.42 -0.17 7.86
CA PHE A 232 4.30 -1.25 7.45
C PHE A 232 5.21 -1.66 8.60
N LYS A 233 5.17 -2.94 8.96
CA LYS A 233 6.11 -3.50 9.92
C LYS A 233 7.53 -3.59 9.32
N PRO A 234 8.58 -3.68 10.16
CA PRO A 234 9.91 -4.04 9.70
C PRO A 234 9.91 -5.37 8.92
N THR A 235 10.80 -5.50 7.94
CA THR A 235 10.94 -6.76 7.19
C THR A 235 11.42 -7.89 8.11
N ALA A 236 10.85 -9.06 7.92
CA ALA A 236 11.13 -10.21 8.78
C ALA A 236 12.54 -10.78 8.63
N THR A 237 13.13 -10.67 7.44
CA THR A 237 14.46 -11.20 7.17
C THR A 237 15.53 -10.17 7.50
N ILE A 238 16.32 -10.42 8.55
CA ILE A 238 17.44 -9.60 8.98
C ILE A 238 18.74 -10.41 9.02
N MET A 239 19.88 -9.73 9.01
CA MET A 239 21.19 -10.38 8.98
C MET A 239 21.68 -10.83 10.37
N SER A 240 21.09 -10.33 11.45
CA SER A 240 21.35 -10.78 12.81
C SER A 240 20.77 -12.17 13.04
N ALA A 241 21.45 -13.00 13.86
CA ALA A 241 20.92 -14.28 14.28
C ALA A 241 19.66 -14.09 15.12
N GLN A 242 18.65 -14.92 14.84
CA GLN A 242 17.36 -14.90 15.53
C GLN A 242 16.98 -16.31 15.98
N PRO A 243 16.47 -16.48 17.20
CA PRO A 243 15.89 -17.76 17.61
C PRO A 243 14.68 -18.09 16.72
N THR A 244 14.56 -19.35 16.36
CA THR A 244 13.47 -19.88 15.53
C THR A 244 13.29 -21.38 15.75
N VAL A 245 12.45 -22.00 14.93
CA VAL A 245 12.15 -23.42 14.97
C VAL A 245 12.41 -24.03 13.58
N SER A 246 12.97 -25.24 13.55
CA SER A 246 13.11 -26.04 12.34
C SER A 246 11.76 -26.70 11.94
N LYS A 247 11.69 -27.27 10.75
CA LYS A 247 10.57 -28.12 10.31
C LYS A 247 10.32 -29.33 11.22
N ASP A 248 11.38 -29.84 11.85
CA ASP A 248 11.32 -30.98 12.76
C ASP A 248 10.92 -30.55 14.18
N HIS A 249 10.42 -29.31 14.34
CA HIS A 249 9.94 -28.74 15.60
C HIS A 249 11.02 -28.67 16.69
N GLN A 250 12.26 -28.40 16.30
CA GLN A 250 13.39 -28.19 17.21
C GLN A 250 13.78 -26.73 17.26
N ASP A 251 14.05 -26.22 18.48
CA ASP A 251 14.57 -24.87 18.67
C ASP A 251 15.94 -24.74 17.97
N THR A 252 16.14 -23.66 17.25
CA THR A 252 17.35 -23.39 16.48
C THR A 252 17.54 -21.87 16.30
N GLU A 253 18.58 -21.49 15.58
CA GLU A 253 18.80 -20.11 15.15
C GLU A 253 18.80 -20.01 13.62
N LEU A 254 18.35 -18.86 13.13
CA LEU A 254 18.42 -18.50 11.71
C LEU A 254 19.11 -17.14 11.57
N LYS A 255 20.09 -17.09 10.68
CA LYS A 255 20.73 -15.84 10.27
C LYS A 255 20.37 -15.56 8.83
N GLY A 256 19.70 -14.45 8.55
CA GLY A 256 19.35 -14.06 7.20
C GLY A 256 20.58 -13.87 6.33
N ARG A 257 20.56 -14.44 5.13
CA ARG A 257 21.61 -14.28 4.11
C ARG A 257 21.00 -13.68 2.86
N GLY A 258 21.79 -12.96 2.07
CA GLY A 258 21.38 -12.40 0.79
C GLY A 258 20.99 -10.92 0.85
N ARG A 259 20.34 -10.43 -0.22
CA ARG A 259 19.90 -9.04 -0.36
C ARG A 259 18.54 -8.87 0.28
N HIS A 260 18.49 -8.16 1.40
CA HIS A 260 17.24 -7.81 2.06
C HIS A 260 17.13 -6.28 2.19
N ASP A 261 15.89 -5.78 2.06
CA ASP A 261 15.63 -4.36 2.27
C ASP A 261 15.61 -4.06 3.78
N ALA A 262 16.46 -3.16 4.22
CA ALA A 262 16.39 -2.64 5.58
C ALA A 262 15.08 -1.85 5.82
N CYS A 263 14.49 -1.31 4.75
CA CYS A 263 13.19 -0.64 4.78
C CYS A 263 12.47 -0.86 3.44
N VAL A 264 11.24 -1.36 3.48
CA VAL A 264 10.44 -1.62 2.26
C VAL A 264 9.62 -0.43 1.80
N LEU A 265 9.44 0.59 2.64
CA LEU A 265 8.51 1.67 2.38
C LEU A 265 8.73 2.37 1.03
N PRO A 266 9.97 2.74 0.63
CA PRO A 266 10.19 3.39 -0.66
C PRO A 266 9.74 2.55 -1.87
N ARG A 267 9.80 1.21 -1.74
CA ARG A 267 9.32 0.29 -2.77
C ARG A 267 7.82 0.05 -2.70
N ALA A 268 7.23 0.22 -1.53
CA ALA A 268 5.80 0.01 -1.31
C ALA A 268 4.95 1.19 -1.80
N VAL A 269 5.49 2.40 -1.91
CA VAL A 269 4.77 3.58 -2.41
C VAL A 269 4.05 3.29 -3.73
N PRO A 270 4.70 2.85 -4.82
CA PRO A 270 4.00 2.55 -6.06
C PRO A 270 3.01 1.38 -5.96
N ILE A 271 3.18 0.49 -4.98
CA ILE A 271 2.23 -0.61 -4.74
C ILE A 271 0.96 -0.09 -4.07
N VAL A 272 1.09 0.84 -3.12
CA VAL A 272 -0.05 1.52 -2.47
C VAL A 272 -0.83 2.31 -3.52
N GLU A 273 -0.18 3.10 -4.37
CA GLU A 273 -0.83 3.80 -5.48
C GLU A 273 -1.53 2.84 -6.45
N ALA A 274 -0.88 1.72 -6.78
CA ALA A 274 -1.45 0.71 -7.66
C ALA A 274 -2.73 0.11 -7.09
N MET A 275 -2.70 -0.29 -5.82
CA MET A 275 -3.88 -0.85 -5.15
C MET A 275 -5.01 0.17 -5.04
N THR A 276 -4.70 1.44 -4.77
CA THR A 276 -5.67 2.53 -4.79
C THR A 276 -6.34 2.67 -6.15
N ASN A 277 -5.57 2.70 -7.24
CA ASN A 277 -6.12 2.82 -8.59
C ASN A 277 -6.95 1.60 -9.00
N LEU A 278 -6.61 0.39 -8.56
CA LEU A 278 -7.41 -0.81 -8.84
C LEU A 278 -8.78 -0.73 -8.17
N ILE A 279 -8.85 -0.33 -6.90
CA ILE A 279 -10.11 -0.18 -6.17
C ILE A 279 -10.95 0.95 -6.76
N LEU A 280 -10.34 2.10 -7.04
CA LEU A 280 -11.06 3.22 -7.65
C LEU A 280 -11.64 2.85 -9.03
N CYS A 281 -10.90 2.11 -9.85
CA CYS A 281 -11.37 1.66 -11.16
C CYS A 281 -12.56 0.71 -11.05
N ASP A 282 -12.54 -0.21 -10.09
CA ASP A 282 -13.64 -1.15 -9.83
C ASP A 282 -14.91 -0.40 -9.42
N HIS A 283 -14.81 0.45 -8.39
CA HIS A 283 -15.94 1.26 -7.93
C HIS A 283 -16.46 2.22 -9.00
N LEU A 284 -15.58 2.81 -9.80
CA LEU A 284 -15.95 3.66 -10.92
C LEU A 284 -16.80 2.91 -11.95
N LEU A 285 -16.34 1.72 -12.36
CA LEU A 285 -17.06 0.93 -13.36
C LEU A 285 -18.40 0.42 -12.83
N ARG A 286 -18.49 0.06 -11.55
CA ARG A 286 -19.75 -0.28 -10.86
C ARG A 286 -20.70 0.92 -10.86
N HIS A 287 -20.22 2.09 -10.42
CA HIS A 287 -21.02 3.32 -10.38
C HIS A 287 -21.59 3.66 -11.75
N ARG A 288 -20.77 3.60 -12.79
CA ARG A 288 -21.22 3.84 -14.17
C ARG A 288 -22.27 2.84 -14.63
N ALA A 289 -22.13 1.57 -14.26
CA ALA A 289 -23.10 0.55 -14.64
C ALA A 289 -24.45 0.69 -13.92
N LEU A 290 -24.47 1.28 -12.72
CA LEU A 290 -25.67 1.37 -11.88
C LEU A 290 -26.34 2.75 -11.92
N CYS A 291 -25.57 3.83 -12.07
CA CYS A 291 -26.03 5.19 -11.85
C CYS A 291 -25.94 6.12 -13.06
N GLU A 292 -25.09 5.80 -14.04
CA GLU A 292 -24.98 6.59 -15.28
C GLU A 292 -25.70 5.84 -16.40
N SER A 293 -26.89 6.33 -16.79
CA SER A 293 -27.64 5.83 -17.94
C SER A 293 -27.23 6.55 -19.25
#